data_bc3923b9474daea7c713534d3c7a02f4
#
_entry.id   bc3923b9474daea7c713534d3c7a02f4
#
_cell.length_a   1.000
_cell.length_b   1.000
_cell.length_c   1.000
_cell.angle_alpha   90.00
_cell.angle_beta   90.00
_cell.angle_gamma   90.00
#
_symmetry.space_group_name_H-M   'P 1'
#
loop_
_entity.id
_entity.type
_entity.pdbx_description
1 polymer ?
#
loop_
_entity_poly.entity_id
_entity_poly.type
_entity_poly.pdbx_seq_one_letter_code
_entity_poly.pdbx_strand_id
1 'polypeptide(L)'
;MLASYDKLRKVDVSKFTEKRDNADYLNWAKCVDLLHQNGAEKVYFEPVVNEKTGSSLYMSEQVFSDKNGITNRVYETAVKIVIDDLEFIQRGAVMNGSNAVKDNSMSQQRLWNCQTRLFVKGVAIRTGLGFDLWLKNEQDDEKQNWEDDLSKHSLFKIKDRMQQLVTTKMKQGISVEKIATNLGITEEEFRNYFTYFDVLNRLEKRIGEMKE
;
A
#
# COMPACT_ATOMS: atom_id res chain seq x y z
N MET A 1 -36.74 6.20 4.53
CA MET A 1 -35.91 7.23 3.87
C MET A 1 -34.57 7.30 4.58
N LEU A 2 -33.48 7.20 3.84
CA LEU A 2 -32.10 7.22 4.36
C LEU A 2 -31.84 8.49 5.21
N ALA A 3 -31.12 8.34 6.32
CA ALA A 3 -30.71 9.46 7.16
C ALA A 3 -29.80 10.43 6.41
N SER A 4 -29.77 11.71 6.85
CA SER A 4 -28.93 12.73 6.21
C SER A 4 -27.43 12.42 6.35
N TYR A 5 -26.61 13.01 5.46
CA TYR A 5 -25.15 12.89 5.46
C TYR A 5 -24.53 13.14 6.85
N ASP A 6 -24.93 14.23 7.51
CA ASP A 6 -24.41 14.61 8.83
C ASP A 6 -24.74 13.60 9.94
N LYS A 7 -25.90 12.94 9.83
CA LYS A 7 -26.28 11.88 10.76
C LYS A 7 -25.49 10.61 10.51
N LEU A 8 -25.36 10.19 9.24
CA LEU A 8 -24.63 8.99 8.86
C LEU A 8 -23.14 9.11 9.13
N ARG A 9 -22.56 10.29 8.96
CA ARG A 9 -21.16 10.53 9.27
C ARG A 9 -20.84 10.37 10.78
N LYS A 10 -21.82 10.59 11.65
CA LYS A 10 -21.65 10.42 13.11
C LYS A 10 -21.87 8.99 13.60
N VAL A 11 -22.24 8.06 12.71
CA VAL A 11 -22.38 6.65 13.06
C VAL A 11 -21.03 6.06 13.36
N ASP A 12 -20.85 5.56 14.58
CA ASP A 12 -19.62 4.87 14.97
C ASP A 12 -19.53 3.50 14.31
N VAL A 13 -18.66 3.40 13.31
CA VAL A 13 -18.38 2.17 12.58
C VAL A 13 -17.17 1.40 13.12
N SER A 14 -16.47 1.91 14.13
CA SER A 14 -15.22 1.33 14.65
C SER A 14 -15.37 -0.11 15.13
N LYS A 15 -16.53 -0.47 15.67
CA LYS A 15 -16.87 -1.82 16.15
C LYS A 15 -17.06 -2.85 15.03
N PHE A 16 -17.16 -2.39 13.78
CA PHE A 16 -17.44 -3.21 12.61
C PHE A 16 -16.29 -3.23 11.62
N THR A 17 -15.13 -2.73 12.04
CA THR A 17 -13.91 -2.72 11.24
C THR A 17 -13.02 -3.91 11.55
N GLU A 18 -12.32 -4.38 10.52
CA GLU A 18 -11.27 -5.38 10.61
C GLU A 18 -9.95 -4.73 10.18
N LYS A 19 -8.87 -4.98 10.93
CA LYS A 19 -7.54 -4.57 10.50
C LYS A 19 -7.04 -5.50 9.41
N ARG A 20 -6.64 -4.92 8.29
CA ARG A 20 -5.92 -5.60 7.20
C ARG A 20 -4.71 -4.75 6.86
N ASP A 21 -3.54 -5.34 6.98
CA ASP A 21 -2.28 -4.60 6.92
C ASP A 21 -2.31 -3.46 7.97
N ASN A 22 -2.12 -2.22 7.57
CA ASN A 22 -2.14 -1.07 8.47
C ASN A 22 -3.45 -0.25 8.40
N ALA A 23 -4.46 -0.73 7.68
CA ALA A 23 -5.71 0.00 7.48
C ALA A 23 -6.91 -0.67 8.16
N ASP A 24 -7.83 0.15 8.65
CA ASP A 24 -9.11 -0.28 9.17
C ASP A 24 -10.12 -0.40 8.03
N TYR A 25 -10.71 -1.58 7.83
CA TYR A 25 -11.69 -1.87 6.78
C TYR A 25 -13.07 -2.13 7.36
N LEU A 26 -14.05 -1.34 6.94
CA LEU A 26 -15.45 -1.66 7.19
C LEU A 26 -15.88 -2.80 6.27
N ASN A 27 -16.40 -3.88 6.85
CA ASN A 27 -16.94 -5.00 6.08
C ASN A 27 -18.13 -4.54 5.24
N TRP A 28 -18.18 -4.90 3.95
CA TRP A 28 -19.23 -4.50 3.03
C TRP A 28 -20.63 -4.92 3.48
N ALA A 29 -20.78 -6.13 4.05
CA ALA A 29 -22.07 -6.61 4.55
C ALA A 29 -22.54 -5.79 5.77
N LYS A 30 -21.62 -5.40 6.65
CA LYS A 30 -21.93 -4.47 7.76
C LYS A 30 -22.25 -3.06 7.26
N CYS A 31 -21.62 -2.61 6.19
CA CYS A 31 -21.97 -1.35 5.55
C CYS A 31 -23.44 -1.35 5.05
N VAL A 32 -23.86 -2.44 4.40
CA VAL A 32 -25.27 -2.64 3.97
C VAL A 32 -26.22 -2.63 5.19
N ASP A 33 -25.90 -3.43 6.22
CA ASP A 33 -26.68 -3.53 7.45
C ASP A 33 -26.85 -2.16 8.12
N LEU A 34 -25.77 -1.37 8.25
CA LEU A 34 -25.81 -0.03 8.81
C LEU A 34 -26.66 0.96 7.98
N LEU A 35 -26.63 0.85 6.66
CA LEU A 35 -27.50 1.67 5.80
C LEU A 35 -28.97 1.36 6.05
N HIS A 36 -29.34 0.08 6.15
CA HIS A 36 -30.71 -0.32 6.49
C HIS A 36 -31.13 0.15 7.89
N GLN A 37 -30.26 0.01 8.91
CA GLN A 37 -30.50 0.49 10.26
C GLN A 37 -30.72 2.02 10.32
N ASN A 38 -30.18 2.75 9.33
CA ASN A 38 -30.32 4.20 9.21
C ASN A 38 -31.36 4.62 8.16
N GLY A 39 -32.29 3.73 7.82
CA GLY A 39 -33.51 4.04 7.10
C GLY A 39 -33.46 3.83 5.58
N ALA A 40 -32.42 3.22 5.03
CA ALA A 40 -32.44 2.77 3.64
C ALA A 40 -33.32 1.53 3.49
N GLU A 41 -34.20 1.53 2.51
CA GLU A 41 -35.08 0.39 2.18
C GLU A 41 -34.43 -0.53 1.15
N LYS A 42 -33.67 0.06 0.21
CA LYS A 42 -33.04 -0.63 -0.91
C LYS A 42 -31.56 -0.33 -0.95
N VAL A 43 -30.71 -1.37 -0.77
CA VAL A 43 -29.26 -1.22 -0.84
C VAL A 43 -28.69 -2.41 -1.61
N TYR A 44 -28.00 -2.15 -2.71
CA TYR A 44 -27.22 -3.15 -3.43
C TYR A 44 -26.12 -2.51 -4.27
N PHE A 45 -25.19 -3.32 -4.71
CA PHE A 45 -24.21 -2.94 -5.72
C PHE A 45 -24.01 -4.07 -6.72
N GLU A 46 -23.61 -3.74 -7.92
CA GLU A 46 -23.30 -4.68 -8.98
C GLU A 46 -22.07 -4.20 -9.76
N PRO A 47 -21.21 -5.13 -10.22
CA PRO A 47 -20.08 -4.79 -11.05
C PRO A 47 -20.55 -4.19 -12.38
N VAL A 48 -19.93 -3.08 -12.80
CA VAL A 48 -20.17 -2.51 -14.12
C VAL A 48 -19.39 -3.31 -15.16
N VAL A 49 -20.10 -3.88 -16.11
CA VAL A 49 -19.53 -4.71 -17.17
C VAL A 49 -19.08 -3.83 -18.34
N ASN A 50 -17.88 -4.08 -18.86
CA ASN A 50 -17.41 -3.53 -20.11
C ASN A 50 -18.11 -4.25 -21.27
N GLU A 51 -18.93 -3.57 -22.03
CA GLU A 51 -19.74 -4.13 -23.13
C GLU A 51 -18.88 -4.82 -24.20
N LYS A 52 -17.66 -4.33 -24.43
CA LYS A 52 -16.77 -4.92 -25.44
C LYS A 52 -16.17 -6.27 -25.04
N THR A 53 -15.93 -6.46 -23.73
CA THR A 53 -15.23 -7.65 -23.22
C THR A 53 -16.11 -8.59 -22.44
N GLY A 54 -17.31 -8.17 -22.04
CA GLY A 54 -18.19 -8.89 -21.13
C GLY A 54 -17.63 -9.04 -19.70
N SER A 55 -16.55 -8.33 -19.37
CA SER A 55 -15.86 -8.42 -18.08
C SER A 55 -16.04 -7.14 -17.28
N SER A 56 -16.08 -7.26 -15.96
CA SER A 56 -16.03 -6.11 -15.05
C SER A 56 -14.60 -5.60 -14.80
N LEU A 57 -13.59 -6.22 -15.42
CA LEU A 57 -12.22 -5.75 -15.44
C LEU A 57 -12.01 -4.82 -16.63
N TYR A 58 -11.52 -3.60 -16.36
CA TYR A 58 -11.06 -2.64 -17.35
C TYR A 58 -9.54 -2.65 -17.36
N MET A 59 -8.95 -2.71 -18.54
CA MET A 59 -7.51 -2.81 -18.73
C MET A 59 -7.06 -1.83 -19.79
N SER A 60 -6.00 -1.06 -19.53
CA SER A 60 -5.42 -0.19 -20.55
C SER A 60 -4.78 -1.00 -21.68
N GLU A 61 -4.82 -0.49 -22.90
CA GLU A 61 -4.08 -1.06 -24.05
C GLU A 61 -2.57 -0.82 -23.88
N GLN A 62 -2.20 0.31 -23.27
CA GLN A 62 -0.81 0.67 -23.06
C GLN A 62 -0.16 -0.22 -22.01
N VAL A 63 1.00 -0.77 -22.34
CA VAL A 63 1.84 -1.60 -21.49
C VAL A 63 3.02 -0.78 -21.02
N PHE A 64 3.29 -0.80 -19.72
CA PHE A 64 4.47 -0.19 -19.10
C PHE A 64 5.42 -1.30 -18.68
N SER A 65 6.72 -1.05 -18.81
CA SER A 65 7.75 -1.97 -18.30
C SER A 65 8.55 -1.28 -17.22
N ASP A 66 8.79 -2.01 -16.11
CA ASP A 66 9.71 -1.53 -15.09
C ASP A 66 11.18 -1.81 -15.51
N LYS A 67 12.12 -1.33 -14.67
CA LYS A 67 13.58 -1.53 -14.92
C LYS A 67 14.04 -3.00 -14.96
N ASN A 68 13.20 -3.93 -14.49
CA ASN A 68 13.47 -5.36 -14.49
C ASN A 68 12.77 -6.07 -15.67
N GLY A 69 12.15 -5.32 -16.59
CA GLY A 69 11.40 -5.85 -17.72
C GLY A 69 10.02 -6.44 -17.36
N ILE A 70 9.54 -6.25 -16.12
CA ILE A 70 8.21 -6.69 -15.72
C ILE A 70 7.20 -5.75 -16.32
N THR A 71 6.29 -6.30 -17.11
CA THR A 71 5.19 -5.55 -17.72
C THR A 71 4.11 -5.20 -16.74
N ASN A 72 3.47 -4.08 -16.95
CA ASN A 72 2.34 -3.61 -16.16
C ASN A 72 1.34 -2.86 -17.04
N ARG A 73 0.08 -2.98 -16.71
CA ARG A 73 -1.03 -2.22 -17.30
C ARG A 73 -1.82 -1.55 -16.21
N VAL A 74 -2.65 -0.59 -16.58
CA VAL A 74 -3.65 -0.06 -15.65
C VAL A 74 -4.82 -1.03 -15.61
N TYR A 75 -5.11 -1.54 -14.42
CA TYR A 75 -6.23 -2.41 -14.14
C TYR A 75 -7.21 -1.68 -13.24
N GLU A 76 -8.43 -1.52 -13.71
CA GLU A 76 -9.51 -0.85 -12.99
C GLU A 76 -10.76 -1.70 -12.96
N THR A 77 -11.64 -1.39 -12.05
CA THR A 77 -13.01 -1.91 -11.99
C THR A 77 -13.96 -0.82 -11.54
N ALA A 78 -15.25 -1.04 -11.74
CA ALA A 78 -16.29 -0.13 -11.29
C ALA A 78 -17.46 -0.92 -10.74
N VAL A 79 -18.15 -0.31 -9.79
CA VAL A 79 -19.43 -0.81 -9.26
C VAL A 79 -20.49 0.26 -9.38
N LYS A 80 -21.68 -0.13 -9.80
CA LYS A 80 -22.90 0.63 -9.70
C LYS A 80 -23.47 0.40 -8.31
N ILE A 81 -23.78 1.47 -7.60
CA ILE A 81 -24.28 1.45 -6.22
C ILE A 81 -25.66 2.07 -6.23
N VAL A 82 -26.60 1.41 -5.59
CA VAL A 82 -27.99 1.87 -5.44
C VAL A 82 -28.36 1.88 -3.97
N ILE A 83 -28.80 3.03 -3.47
CA ILE A 83 -29.30 3.22 -2.11
C ILE A 83 -30.59 4.02 -2.22
N ASP A 84 -31.75 3.38 -2.09
CA ASP A 84 -33.07 3.95 -2.38
C ASP A 84 -33.09 4.57 -3.79
N ASP A 85 -33.32 5.90 -3.90
CA ASP A 85 -33.31 6.65 -5.15
C ASP A 85 -31.93 7.18 -5.56
N LEU A 86 -30.91 6.98 -4.70
CA LEU A 86 -29.54 7.39 -4.99
C LEU A 86 -28.83 6.31 -5.81
N GLU A 87 -28.46 6.64 -7.03
CA GLU A 87 -27.72 5.76 -7.92
C GLU A 87 -26.44 6.44 -8.43
N PHE A 88 -25.31 5.74 -8.36
CA PHE A 88 -24.03 6.25 -8.84
C PHE A 88 -23.02 5.14 -9.13
N ILE A 89 -21.97 5.47 -9.88
CA ILE A 89 -20.86 4.56 -10.19
C ILE A 89 -19.62 5.00 -9.44
N GLN A 90 -18.97 4.05 -8.78
CA GLN A 90 -17.66 4.22 -8.17
C GLN A 90 -16.63 3.37 -8.92
N ARG A 91 -15.58 4.03 -9.44
CA ARG A 91 -14.48 3.40 -10.18
C ARG A 91 -13.16 3.52 -9.43
N GLY A 92 -12.26 2.56 -9.61
CA GLY A 92 -10.92 2.62 -9.02
C GLY A 92 -10.00 1.52 -9.51
N ALA A 93 -8.72 1.66 -9.15
CA ALA A 93 -7.69 0.70 -9.48
C ALA A 93 -7.89 -0.62 -8.75
N VAL A 94 -7.57 -1.73 -9.41
CA VAL A 94 -7.51 -3.04 -8.75
C VAL A 94 -6.22 -3.12 -7.95
N MET A 95 -6.35 -3.43 -6.65
CA MET A 95 -5.26 -3.37 -5.70
C MET A 95 -4.74 -4.75 -5.28
N ASN A 96 -3.46 -4.80 -4.96
CA ASN A 96 -2.77 -5.90 -4.29
C ASN A 96 -2.13 -5.35 -3.00
N GLY A 97 -2.82 -5.45 -1.88
CA GLY A 97 -2.49 -4.70 -0.67
C GLY A 97 -2.63 -3.19 -0.91
N SER A 98 -1.61 -2.41 -0.57
CA SER A 98 -1.53 -0.96 -0.80
C SER A 98 -1.10 -0.58 -2.23
N ASN A 99 -0.65 -1.53 -3.05
CA ASN A 99 -0.14 -1.28 -4.40
C ASN A 99 -1.17 -1.67 -5.47
N ALA A 100 -1.15 -1.00 -6.61
CA ALA A 100 -1.89 -1.44 -7.78
C ALA A 100 -1.39 -2.80 -8.28
N VAL A 101 -2.30 -3.66 -8.76
CA VAL A 101 -1.91 -4.97 -9.33
C VAL A 101 -1.01 -4.79 -10.55
N LYS A 102 -0.13 -5.76 -10.73
CA LYS A 102 0.67 -5.94 -11.96
C LYS A 102 0.13 -7.14 -12.75
N ASP A 103 0.55 -7.27 -14.01
CA ASP A 103 0.13 -8.35 -14.91
C ASP A 103 0.25 -9.75 -14.26
N ASN A 104 1.35 -9.99 -13.55
CA ASN A 104 1.64 -11.26 -12.88
C ASN A 104 0.94 -11.45 -11.52
N SER A 105 0.23 -10.44 -11.04
CA SER A 105 -0.44 -10.47 -9.72
C SER A 105 -1.95 -10.32 -9.79
N MET A 106 -2.51 -10.21 -11.02
CA MET A 106 -3.96 -10.12 -11.21
C MET A 106 -4.66 -11.43 -10.86
N SER A 107 -5.79 -11.34 -10.16
CA SER A 107 -6.66 -12.48 -9.85
C SER A 107 -8.12 -12.06 -9.73
N GLN A 108 -9.03 -13.01 -9.95
CA GLN A 108 -10.46 -12.79 -9.79
C GLN A 108 -10.82 -12.41 -8.35
N GLN A 109 -10.13 -12.99 -7.37
CA GLN A 109 -10.35 -12.66 -5.95
C GLN A 109 -9.96 -11.19 -5.65
N ARG A 110 -8.88 -10.69 -6.23
CA ARG A 110 -8.48 -9.28 -6.07
C ARG A 110 -9.47 -8.33 -6.73
N LEU A 111 -10.00 -8.72 -7.89
CA LEU A 111 -11.04 -7.97 -8.57
C LEU A 111 -12.29 -7.84 -7.68
N TRP A 112 -12.79 -8.96 -7.14
CA TRP A 112 -13.92 -8.97 -6.23
C TRP A 112 -13.68 -8.15 -4.96
N ASN A 113 -12.53 -8.33 -4.32
CA ASN A 113 -12.16 -7.56 -3.14
C ASN A 113 -12.11 -6.05 -3.42
N CYS A 114 -11.66 -5.67 -4.62
CA CYS A 114 -11.68 -4.27 -5.04
C CYS A 114 -13.12 -3.76 -5.21
N GLN A 115 -13.99 -4.52 -5.84
CA GLN A 115 -15.39 -4.15 -6.04
C GLN A 115 -16.13 -3.92 -4.73
N THR A 116 -15.96 -4.80 -3.75
CA THR A 116 -16.54 -4.63 -2.40
C THR A 116 -15.96 -3.40 -1.68
N ARG A 117 -14.66 -3.12 -1.84
CA ARG A 117 -14.01 -1.92 -1.29
C ARG A 117 -14.52 -0.63 -1.96
N LEU A 118 -14.70 -0.65 -3.28
CA LEU A 118 -15.27 0.48 -4.02
C LEU A 118 -16.71 0.77 -3.59
N PHE A 119 -17.51 -0.27 -3.32
CA PHE A 119 -18.83 -0.09 -2.74
C PHE A 119 -18.75 0.70 -1.43
N VAL A 120 -17.97 0.24 -0.46
CA VAL A 120 -17.84 0.90 0.85
C VAL A 120 -17.28 2.33 0.71
N LYS A 121 -16.27 2.55 -0.16
CA LYS A 121 -15.73 3.88 -0.45
C LYS A 121 -16.76 4.80 -1.08
N GLY A 122 -17.53 4.29 -2.03
CA GLY A 122 -18.61 5.05 -2.68
C GLY A 122 -19.72 5.46 -1.70
N VAL A 123 -20.12 4.53 -0.83
CA VAL A 123 -21.06 4.81 0.26
C VAL A 123 -20.52 5.93 1.17
N ALA A 124 -19.27 5.81 1.63
CA ALA A 124 -18.65 6.80 2.50
C ALA A 124 -18.65 8.20 1.87
N ILE A 125 -18.27 8.32 0.60
CA ILE A 125 -18.21 9.60 -0.12
C ILE A 125 -19.61 10.21 -0.28
N ARG A 126 -20.61 9.40 -0.61
CA ARG A 126 -21.95 9.90 -0.97
C ARG A 126 -22.88 10.08 0.23
N THR A 127 -22.70 9.28 1.26
CA THR A 127 -23.62 9.28 2.41
C THR A 127 -22.98 9.72 3.73
N GLY A 128 -21.65 9.78 3.79
CA GLY A 128 -20.89 10.06 5.02
C GLY A 128 -20.64 8.84 5.91
N LEU A 129 -21.32 7.71 5.71
CA LEU A 129 -21.19 6.54 6.56
C LEU A 129 -19.76 5.97 6.48
N GLY A 130 -19.05 5.99 7.62
CA GLY A 130 -17.67 5.52 7.71
C GLY A 130 -16.64 6.41 7.00
N PHE A 131 -16.96 7.66 6.65
CA PHE A 131 -16.05 8.56 5.93
C PHE A 131 -14.75 8.82 6.71
N ASP A 132 -14.83 8.92 8.03
CA ASP A 132 -13.65 9.21 8.86
C ASP A 132 -12.63 8.05 8.89
N LEU A 133 -13.02 6.81 8.56
CA LEU A 133 -12.08 5.71 8.34
C LEU A 133 -11.16 5.98 7.16
N TRP A 134 -11.71 6.53 6.07
CA TRP A 134 -10.92 6.85 4.87
C TRP A 134 -9.96 8.00 5.11
N LEU A 135 -10.39 9.04 5.83
CA LEU A 135 -9.50 10.14 6.22
C LEU A 135 -8.31 9.65 7.05
N LYS A 136 -8.56 8.77 8.02
CA LYS A 136 -7.51 8.19 8.86
C LYS A 136 -6.56 7.32 8.04
N ASN A 137 -7.09 6.40 7.24
CA ASN A 137 -6.30 5.47 6.45
C ASN A 137 -5.41 6.20 5.43
N GLU A 138 -5.92 7.24 4.75
CA GLU A 138 -5.14 8.02 3.79
C GLU A 138 -3.99 8.78 4.49
N GLN A 139 -4.22 9.32 5.68
CA GLN A 139 -3.16 9.98 6.48
C GLN A 139 -2.09 9.01 6.96
N ASP A 140 -2.47 7.80 7.36
CA ASP A 140 -1.53 6.78 7.82
C ASP A 140 -0.72 6.22 6.63
N ASP A 141 -1.34 5.99 5.47
CA ASP A 141 -0.66 5.56 4.24
C ASP A 141 0.34 6.62 3.73
N GLU A 142 0.01 7.91 3.78
CA GLU A 142 0.94 8.99 3.43
C GLU A 142 2.15 9.04 4.36
N LYS A 143 1.94 8.95 5.67
CA LYS A 143 3.04 8.93 6.63
C LYS A 143 3.96 7.73 6.43
N GLN A 144 3.39 6.54 6.26
CA GLN A 144 4.16 5.31 6.08
C GLN A 144 4.94 5.32 4.76
N ASN A 145 4.37 5.80 3.66
CA ASN A 145 5.08 5.95 2.40
C ASN A 145 6.26 6.94 2.52
N TRP A 146 6.11 8.04 3.26
CA TRP A 146 7.17 9.00 3.53
C TRP A 146 8.30 8.39 4.37
N GLU A 147 7.97 7.67 5.44
CA GLU A 147 8.94 7.00 6.30
C GLU A 147 9.69 5.88 5.56
N ASP A 148 8.99 5.09 4.75
CA ASP A 148 9.58 4.04 3.91
C ASP A 148 10.51 4.62 2.84
N ASP A 149 10.13 5.71 2.18
CA ASP A 149 10.97 6.39 1.18
C ASP A 149 12.19 7.07 1.80
N LEU A 150 12.03 7.71 2.95
CA LEU A 150 13.15 8.29 3.70
C LEU A 150 14.12 7.22 4.18
N SER A 151 13.62 6.10 4.71
CA SER A 151 14.47 5.01 5.20
C SER A 151 15.23 4.34 4.06
N LYS A 152 14.58 4.05 2.93
CA LYS A 152 15.22 3.50 1.73
C LYS A 152 16.26 4.43 1.13
N HIS A 153 15.96 5.74 1.05
CA HIS A 153 16.90 6.73 0.53
C HIS A 153 18.10 6.93 1.45
N SER A 154 17.88 6.94 2.76
CA SER A 154 18.95 7.03 3.76
C SER A 154 19.81 5.77 3.78
N LEU A 155 19.18 4.58 3.70
CA LEU A 155 19.88 3.30 3.60
C LEU A 155 20.78 3.25 2.35
N PHE A 156 20.28 3.70 1.20
CA PHE A 156 21.06 3.74 -0.03
C PHE A 156 22.29 4.66 0.09
N LYS A 157 22.11 5.87 0.63
CA LYS A 157 23.23 6.80 0.86
C LYS A 157 24.29 6.26 1.83
N ILE A 158 23.86 5.61 2.91
CA ILE A 158 24.76 4.99 3.87
C ILE A 158 25.53 3.84 3.20
N LYS A 159 24.84 2.98 2.47
CA LYS A 159 25.45 1.88 1.74
C LYS A 159 26.52 2.36 0.76
N ASP A 160 26.23 3.44 0.01
CA ASP A 160 27.17 4.04 -0.94
C ASP A 160 28.41 4.61 -0.23
N ARG A 161 28.24 5.37 0.86
CA ARG A 161 29.35 5.90 1.68
C ARG A 161 30.20 4.78 2.28
N MET A 162 29.57 3.73 2.81
CA MET A 162 30.26 2.56 3.35
C MET A 162 31.11 1.87 2.28
N GLN A 163 30.58 1.70 1.08
CA GLN A 163 31.27 1.10 -0.05
C GLN A 163 32.50 1.93 -0.47
N GLN A 164 32.38 3.26 -0.43
CA GLN A 164 33.49 4.19 -0.69
C GLN A 164 34.56 4.10 0.41
N LEU A 165 34.18 4.05 1.70
CA LEU A 165 35.09 3.88 2.82
C LEU A 165 35.87 2.57 2.74
N VAL A 166 35.19 1.45 2.52
CA VAL A 166 35.83 0.14 2.34
C VAL A 166 36.81 0.18 1.17
N THR A 167 36.41 0.72 0.02
CA THR A 167 37.28 0.85 -1.14
C THR A 167 38.53 1.72 -0.84
N THR A 168 38.36 2.80 -0.08
CA THR A 168 39.46 3.67 0.32
C THR A 168 40.45 2.93 1.24
N LYS A 169 39.94 2.19 2.24
CA LYS A 169 40.77 1.37 3.13
C LYS A 169 41.50 0.26 2.38
N MET A 170 40.88 -0.39 1.41
CA MET A 170 41.52 -1.37 0.56
C MET A 170 42.67 -0.77 -0.28
N LYS A 171 42.49 0.46 -0.79
CA LYS A 171 43.56 1.18 -1.49
C LYS A 171 44.74 1.53 -0.58
N GLN A 172 44.52 1.64 0.74
CA GLN A 172 45.53 1.81 1.77
C GLN A 172 46.19 0.49 2.25
N GLY A 173 45.87 -0.63 1.59
CA GLY A 173 46.42 -1.94 1.92
C GLY A 173 45.70 -2.71 3.00
N ILE A 174 44.57 -2.25 3.47
CA ILE A 174 43.74 -2.93 4.48
C ILE A 174 42.77 -3.88 3.79
N SER A 175 42.88 -5.20 4.07
CA SER A 175 41.96 -6.19 3.49
C SER A 175 40.57 -6.13 4.13
N VAL A 176 39.51 -6.58 3.40
CA VAL A 176 38.14 -6.72 3.93
C VAL A 176 38.12 -7.63 5.16
N GLU A 177 38.88 -8.70 5.17
CA GLU A 177 39.05 -9.61 6.32
C GLU A 177 39.59 -8.87 7.55
N LYS A 178 40.62 -8.02 7.38
CA LYS A 178 41.17 -7.19 8.48
C LYS A 178 40.14 -6.19 9.01
N ILE A 179 39.33 -5.60 8.14
CA ILE A 179 38.23 -4.72 8.54
C ILE A 179 37.19 -5.49 9.38
N ALA A 180 36.74 -6.65 8.91
CA ALA A 180 35.78 -7.50 9.60
C ALA A 180 36.33 -7.96 10.98
N THR A 181 37.58 -8.44 11.04
CA THR A 181 38.23 -8.84 12.28
C THR A 181 38.29 -7.70 13.30
N ASN A 182 38.66 -6.48 12.87
CA ASN A 182 38.70 -5.31 13.75
C ASN A 182 37.31 -4.91 14.26
N LEU A 183 36.24 -5.24 13.52
CA LEU A 183 34.86 -5.05 13.94
C LEU A 183 34.35 -6.18 14.85
N GLY A 184 35.13 -7.29 14.99
CA GLY A 184 34.77 -8.47 15.78
C GLY A 184 33.69 -9.32 15.13
N ILE A 185 33.66 -9.35 13.80
CA ILE A 185 32.67 -10.10 12.98
C ILE A 185 33.39 -10.88 11.87
N THR A 186 32.73 -11.86 11.30
CA THR A 186 33.24 -12.58 10.13
C THR A 186 33.12 -11.76 8.85
N GLU A 187 33.87 -12.08 7.81
CA GLU A 187 33.74 -11.43 6.50
C GLU A 187 32.34 -11.64 5.90
N GLU A 188 31.77 -12.81 6.12
CA GLU A 188 30.41 -13.14 5.67
C GLU A 188 29.36 -12.26 6.37
N GLU A 189 29.44 -12.13 7.69
CA GLU A 189 28.58 -11.23 8.46
C GLU A 189 28.75 -9.78 8.02
N PHE A 190 30.01 -9.34 7.78
CA PHE A 190 30.26 -7.98 7.28
C PHE A 190 29.56 -7.72 5.94
N ARG A 191 29.62 -8.67 5.00
CA ARG A 191 28.94 -8.57 3.71
C ARG A 191 27.40 -8.54 3.87
N ASN A 192 26.87 -9.32 4.81
CA ASN A 192 25.44 -9.38 5.10
C ASN A 192 24.92 -8.12 5.79
N TYR A 193 25.74 -7.44 6.62
CA TYR A 193 25.34 -6.21 7.32
C TYR A 193 25.02 -5.04 6.42
N PHE A 194 25.45 -5.03 5.17
CA PHE A 194 25.01 -4.04 4.18
C PHE A 194 23.51 -4.06 3.89
N THR A 195 22.76 -5.01 4.43
CA THR A 195 21.31 -5.09 4.30
C THR A 195 20.52 -4.42 5.44
N TYR A 196 21.20 -4.07 6.56
CA TYR A 196 20.56 -3.56 7.78
C TYR A 196 20.99 -2.13 8.12
N PHE A 197 19.99 -1.20 8.16
CA PHE A 197 20.22 0.23 8.37
C PHE A 197 20.96 0.59 9.68
N ASP A 198 20.50 0.07 10.82
CA ASP A 198 21.06 0.41 12.15
C ASP A 198 22.49 -0.10 12.33
N VAL A 199 22.82 -1.18 11.65
CA VAL A 199 24.15 -1.77 11.67
C VAL A 199 25.09 -0.95 10.80
N LEU A 200 24.63 -0.48 9.64
CA LEU A 200 25.42 0.34 8.73
C LEU A 200 25.87 1.67 9.36
N ASN A 201 24.99 2.36 10.10
CA ASN A 201 25.33 3.60 10.79
C ASN A 201 26.46 3.39 11.82
N ARG A 202 26.39 2.32 12.60
CA ARG A 202 27.44 1.98 13.58
C ARG A 202 28.75 1.58 12.91
N LEU A 203 28.69 0.84 11.81
CA LEU A 203 29.86 0.40 11.05
C LEU A 203 30.55 1.58 10.35
N GLU A 204 29.80 2.51 9.77
CA GLU A 204 30.33 3.71 9.11
C GLU A 204 31.26 4.48 10.06
N LYS A 205 30.81 4.76 11.29
CA LYS A 205 31.62 5.44 12.32
C LYS A 205 32.89 4.67 12.66
N ARG A 206 32.78 3.36 12.95
CA ARG A 206 33.91 2.53 13.33
C ARG A 206 34.94 2.36 12.21
N ILE A 207 34.52 2.19 10.96
CA ILE A 207 35.44 2.11 9.82
C ILE A 207 36.15 3.43 9.59
N GLY A 208 35.50 4.56 9.75
CA GLY A 208 36.10 5.88 9.63
C GLY A 208 37.19 6.16 10.68
N GLU A 209 37.07 5.56 11.87
CA GLU A 209 38.04 5.68 12.97
C GLU A 209 39.26 4.73 12.86
N MET A 210 39.25 3.79 11.92
CA MET A 210 40.38 2.84 11.73
C MET A 210 41.60 3.56 11.16
N LYS A 211 42.71 3.43 11.86
CA LYS A 211 44.04 3.85 11.41
C LYS A 211 44.78 2.67 10.77
N GLU A 212 45.74 2.99 9.90
CA GLU A 212 46.62 1.98 9.22
C GLU A 212 47.34 1.07 10.19
#